data_9105f3e32b3703dbc978e5f17b4d59bf
#
_entry.id   9105f3e32b3703dbc978e5f17b4d59bf
#
_cell.length_a   1.000
_cell.length_b   1.000
_cell.length_c   1.000
_cell.angle_alpha   90.00
_cell.angle_beta   90.00
_cell.angle_gamma   90.00
#
_symmetry.space_group_name_H-M   'P 1'
#
loop_
_entity.id
_entity.type
_entity.pdbx_description
1 polymer ?
#
loop_
_entity_poly.entity_id
_entity_poly.type
_entity_poly.pdbx_seq_one_letter_code
_entity_poly.pdbx_strand_id
1 'polypeptide(L)'
;MSGWLLMGLPGAVYVSGLVEGWIAIGLILGAYFNWLLVAGRLRIYTEFNNNALTLPEYFHHRFGTSHHLLKIVSATIILVFFTIYCASGVVAGAKLFQNLFSVDYSTAIWYGALATIIYTFIGGFLAVSWTDTIQATLMIFALILTPLFILLSLGDTSQFTEVLHQAEIAANKDFTDLFTATTPLGLLSLAAWGLGYFGQPHILARFMAAYSVKSLIKARRISMTWMVICLAGAIGIGF
;
A
#
# COMPACT_ATOMS: atom_id res chain seq x y z
N MET A 1 4.16 -3.01 2.21
CA MET A 1 2.87 -3.21 2.88
C MET A 1 2.69 -2.12 3.88
N SER A 2 1.51 -1.52 3.97
CA SER A 2 1.29 -0.41 4.89
C SER A 2 0.09 -0.69 5.79
N GLY A 3 0.12 -0.17 7.02
CA GLY A 3 -1.03 -0.17 7.92
C GLY A 3 -2.28 0.49 7.31
N TRP A 4 -2.10 1.27 6.23
CA TRP A 4 -3.20 1.87 5.50
C TRP A 4 -4.14 0.82 4.89
N LEU A 5 -3.61 -0.28 4.35
CA LEU A 5 -4.45 -1.33 3.76
C LEU A 5 -5.27 -2.10 4.81
N LEU A 6 -4.72 -2.28 6.03
CA LEU A 6 -5.40 -3.02 7.10
C LEU A 6 -6.31 -2.16 7.98
N MET A 7 -6.04 -0.86 8.08
CA MET A 7 -6.78 0.05 8.97
C MET A 7 -7.35 1.26 8.23
N GLY A 8 -6.58 1.86 7.32
CA GLY A 8 -6.97 3.09 6.66
C GLY A 8 -8.12 2.90 5.69
N LEU A 9 -8.00 1.95 4.75
CA LEU A 9 -9.06 1.68 3.78
C LEU A 9 -10.31 1.08 4.43
N PRO A 10 -10.22 0.03 5.29
CA PRO A 10 -11.42 -0.44 6.02
C PRO A 10 -12.07 0.66 6.86
N GLY A 11 -11.28 1.47 7.56
CA GLY A 11 -11.80 2.58 8.35
C GLY A 11 -12.48 3.66 7.50
N ALA A 12 -11.94 3.98 6.33
CA ALA A 12 -12.55 4.90 5.40
C ALA A 12 -13.89 4.36 4.85
N VAL A 13 -13.93 3.08 4.47
CA VAL A 13 -15.16 2.42 4.02
C VAL A 13 -16.21 2.35 5.13
N TYR A 14 -15.81 2.04 6.36
CA TYR A 14 -16.71 2.03 7.52
C TYR A 14 -17.36 3.40 7.76
N VAL A 15 -16.61 4.50 7.64
CA VAL A 15 -17.12 5.86 7.86
C VAL A 15 -17.86 6.41 6.66
N SER A 16 -17.38 6.14 5.46
CA SER A 16 -17.83 6.80 4.22
C SER A 16 -18.62 5.89 3.27
N GLY A 17 -18.60 4.58 3.48
CA GLY A 17 -19.26 3.62 2.60
C GLY A 17 -18.41 3.23 1.38
N LEU A 18 -19.04 2.56 0.43
CA LEU A 18 -18.41 2.01 -0.77
C LEU A 18 -17.80 3.06 -1.71
N VAL A 19 -18.17 4.33 -1.58
CA VAL A 19 -17.55 5.42 -2.36
C VAL A 19 -16.02 5.45 -2.21
N GLU A 20 -15.48 5.06 -1.05
CA GLU A 20 -14.03 4.93 -0.83
C GLU A 20 -13.39 3.81 -1.66
N GLY A 21 -14.18 2.91 -2.22
CA GLY A 21 -13.73 1.91 -3.18
C GLY A 21 -13.10 2.51 -4.44
N TRP A 22 -13.38 3.78 -4.76
CA TRP A 22 -12.70 4.49 -5.85
C TRP A 22 -11.20 4.65 -5.62
N ILE A 23 -10.75 4.73 -4.36
CA ILE A 23 -9.32 4.68 -4.02
C ILE A 23 -8.74 3.33 -4.48
N ALA A 24 -9.43 2.22 -4.17
CA ALA A 24 -8.96 0.89 -4.57
C ALA A 24 -8.90 0.74 -6.09
N ILE A 25 -9.92 1.21 -6.81
CA ILE A 25 -9.95 1.23 -8.28
C ILE A 25 -8.77 2.04 -8.82
N GLY A 26 -8.58 3.25 -8.31
CA GLY A 26 -7.46 4.12 -8.70
C GLY A 26 -6.10 3.47 -8.46
N LEU A 27 -5.91 2.85 -7.29
CA LEU A 27 -4.68 2.14 -6.95
C LEU A 27 -4.42 0.95 -7.89
N ILE A 28 -5.44 0.15 -8.22
CA ILE A 28 -5.31 -0.97 -9.15
C ILE A 28 -4.89 -0.48 -10.53
N LEU A 29 -5.56 0.53 -11.06
CA LEU A 29 -5.25 1.11 -12.36
C LEU A 29 -3.85 1.75 -12.36
N GLY A 30 -3.52 2.55 -11.36
CA GLY A 30 -2.21 3.18 -11.22
C GLY A 30 -1.08 2.17 -11.14
N ALA A 31 -1.24 1.13 -10.30
CA ALA A 31 -0.27 0.05 -10.22
C ALA A 31 -0.13 -0.69 -11.56
N TYR A 32 -1.23 -1.04 -12.21
CA TYR A 32 -1.21 -1.74 -13.49
C TYR A 32 -0.44 -0.95 -14.56
N PHE A 33 -0.76 0.34 -14.70
CA PHE A 33 -0.05 1.21 -15.66
C PHE A 33 1.41 1.41 -15.27
N ASN A 34 1.74 1.52 -13.98
CA ASN A 34 3.12 1.59 -13.53
C ASN A 34 3.91 0.33 -13.93
N TRP A 35 3.34 -0.86 -13.71
CA TRP A 35 3.94 -2.12 -14.15
C TRP A 35 4.09 -2.20 -15.67
N LEU A 36 3.12 -1.69 -16.42
CA LEU A 36 3.11 -1.78 -17.88
C LEU A 36 4.07 -0.78 -18.53
N LEU A 37 4.05 0.47 -18.07
CA LEU A 37 4.74 1.57 -18.72
C LEU A 37 6.14 1.85 -18.15
N VAL A 38 6.32 1.63 -16.84
CA VAL A 38 7.54 2.04 -16.14
C VAL A 38 8.45 0.85 -15.85
N ALA A 39 7.94 -0.25 -15.32
CA ALA A 39 8.79 -1.31 -14.78
C ALA A 39 9.83 -1.85 -15.77
N GLY A 40 9.40 -2.24 -16.97
CA GLY A 40 10.32 -2.77 -17.99
C GLY A 40 11.31 -1.75 -18.50
N ARG A 41 10.85 -0.53 -18.75
CA ARG A 41 11.70 0.56 -19.23
C ARG A 41 12.75 0.96 -18.17
N LEU A 42 12.29 1.10 -16.91
CA LEU A 42 13.18 1.46 -15.82
C LEU A 42 14.26 0.39 -15.63
N ARG A 43 13.92 -0.90 -15.70
CA ARG A 43 14.91 -1.98 -15.60
C ARG A 43 15.96 -1.91 -16.70
N ILE A 44 15.55 -1.74 -17.97
CA ILE A 44 16.47 -1.59 -19.11
C ILE A 44 17.38 -0.39 -18.92
N TYR A 45 16.80 0.77 -18.62
CA TYR A 45 17.60 1.99 -18.45
C TYR A 45 18.53 1.93 -17.23
N THR A 46 18.17 1.17 -16.19
CA THR A 46 19.05 0.92 -15.04
C THR A 46 20.30 0.14 -15.46
N GLU A 47 20.14 -0.87 -16.31
CA GLU A 47 21.28 -1.63 -16.87
C GLU A 47 22.21 -0.74 -17.69
N PHE A 48 21.64 0.10 -18.55
CA PHE A 48 22.45 1.04 -19.35
C PHE A 48 23.13 2.14 -18.51
N ASN A 49 22.59 2.47 -17.33
CA ASN A 49 23.13 3.48 -16.43
C ASN A 49 23.91 2.84 -15.27
N ASN A 50 24.91 2.01 -15.59
CA ASN A 50 25.85 1.38 -14.65
C ASN A 50 25.17 0.56 -13.53
N ASN A 51 24.03 -0.07 -13.80
CA ASN A 51 23.24 -0.80 -12.81
C ASN A 51 22.97 0.02 -11.54
N ALA A 52 22.54 1.27 -11.70
CA ALA A 52 22.22 2.15 -10.59
C ALA A 52 21.26 1.47 -9.60
N LEU A 53 21.61 1.43 -8.32
CA LEU A 53 20.82 0.75 -7.29
C LEU A 53 19.75 1.66 -6.68
N THR A 54 19.89 2.97 -6.84
CA THR A 54 18.99 3.97 -6.26
C THR A 54 18.50 4.95 -7.31
N LEU A 55 17.29 5.52 -7.11
CA LEU A 55 16.76 6.55 -8.00
C LEU A 55 17.66 7.78 -8.12
N PRO A 56 18.25 8.33 -7.04
CA PRO A 56 19.19 9.44 -7.15
C PRO A 56 20.42 9.14 -8.02
N GLU A 57 20.93 7.92 -7.92
CA GLU A 57 22.04 7.47 -8.76
C GLU A 57 21.61 7.28 -10.20
N TYR A 58 20.46 6.68 -10.43
CA TYR A 58 19.85 6.54 -11.75
C TYR A 58 19.68 7.90 -12.43
N PHE A 59 19.15 8.91 -11.75
CA PHE A 59 19.02 10.26 -12.30
C PHE A 59 20.37 10.90 -12.62
N HIS A 60 21.36 10.72 -11.76
CA HIS A 60 22.70 11.24 -12.00
C HIS A 60 23.31 10.66 -13.29
N HIS A 61 23.26 9.36 -13.47
CA HIS A 61 23.76 8.71 -14.68
C HIS A 61 22.91 9.01 -15.91
N ARG A 62 21.59 9.04 -15.76
CA ARG A 62 20.64 9.25 -16.86
C ARG A 62 20.80 10.63 -17.51
N PHE A 63 21.04 11.66 -16.72
CA PHE A 63 21.15 13.04 -17.21
C PHE A 63 22.60 13.50 -17.44
N GLY A 64 23.59 12.65 -17.15
CA GLY A 64 24.99 12.89 -17.42
C GLY A 64 25.54 14.19 -16.82
N THR A 65 24.97 14.63 -15.69
CA THR A 65 25.35 15.90 -15.07
C THR A 65 26.74 15.79 -14.42
N SER A 66 27.64 16.72 -14.75
CA SER A 66 28.94 16.83 -14.10
C SER A 66 28.86 17.20 -12.61
N HIS A 67 27.73 17.77 -12.19
CA HIS A 67 27.46 18.16 -10.81
C HIS A 67 26.55 17.15 -10.11
N HIS A 68 26.83 16.84 -8.85
CA HIS A 68 26.04 15.94 -8.03
C HIS A 68 24.71 16.53 -7.51
N LEU A 69 24.35 17.75 -7.95
CA LEU A 69 23.19 18.47 -7.45
C LEU A 69 21.88 17.66 -7.56
N LEU A 70 21.62 17.07 -8.73
CA LEU A 70 20.42 16.27 -8.97
C LEU A 70 20.35 15.04 -8.04
N LYS A 71 21.50 14.38 -7.83
CA LYS A 71 21.63 13.26 -6.89
C LYS A 71 21.33 13.69 -5.45
N ILE A 72 21.91 14.81 -5.02
CA ILE A 72 21.73 15.34 -3.65
C ILE A 72 20.28 15.77 -3.42
N VAL A 73 19.69 16.56 -4.33
CA VAL A 73 18.31 17.05 -4.20
C VAL A 73 17.33 15.89 -4.17
N SER A 74 17.43 14.93 -5.10
CA SER A 74 16.54 13.77 -5.12
C SER A 74 16.71 12.88 -3.89
N ALA A 75 17.93 12.67 -3.42
CA ALA A 75 18.18 11.91 -2.19
C ALA A 75 17.59 12.60 -0.95
N THR A 76 17.72 13.93 -0.85
CA THR A 76 17.18 14.72 0.26
C THR A 76 15.63 14.65 0.26
N ILE A 77 15.00 14.82 -0.90
CA ILE A 77 13.54 14.71 -1.03
C ILE A 77 13.07 13.33 -0.58
N ILE A 78 13.70 12.27 -1.09
CA ILE A 78 13.36 10.89 -0.71
C ILE A 78 13.56 10.71 0.80
N LEU A 79 14.66 11.16 1.37
CA LEU A 79 14.96 11.03 2.79
C LEU A 79 13.87 11.68 3.65
N VAL A 80 13.50 12.91 3.36
CA VAL A 80 12.48 13.66 4.14
C VAL A 80 11.13 12.95 4.08
N PHE A 81 10.62 12.69 2.88
CA PHE A 81 9.28 12.09 2.74
C PHE A 81 9.23 10.65 3.23
N PHE A 82 10.31 9.87 3.03
CA PHE A 82 10.35 8.50 3.52
C PHE A 82 10.51 8.39 5.04
N THR A 83 11.16 9.34 5.68
CA THR A 83 11.20 9.41 7.14
C THR A 83 9.79 9.58 7.71
N ILE A 84 8.98 10.48 7.13
CA ILE A 84 7.58 10.68 7.53
C ILE A 84 6.76 9.41 7.26
N TYR A 85 6.96 8.79 6.11
CA TYR A 85 6.28 7.53 5.75
C TYR A 85 6.61 6.39 6.73
N CYS A 86 7.89 6.20 7.05
CA CYS A 86 8.32 5.18 8.02
C CYS A 86 7.78 5.47 9.42
N ALA A 87 7.81 6.74 9.86
CA ALA A 87 7.25 7.14 11.14
C ALA A 87 5.74 6.82 11.24
N SER A 88 4.98 7.09 10.18
CA SER A 88 3.56 6.75 10.14
C SER A 88 3.30 5.24 10.27
N GLY A 89 4.16 4.42 9.66
CA GLY A 89 4.10 2.95 9.79
C GLY A 89 4.39 2.45 11.21
N VAL A 90 5.39 3.02 11.87
CA VAL A 90 5.72 2.68 13.27
C VAL A 90 4.59 3.09 14.21
N VAL A 91 4.03 4.28 14.04
CA VAL A 91 2.87 4.76 14.82
C VAL A 91 1.66 3.86 14.64
N ALA A 92 1.34 3.49 13.41
CA ALA A 92 0.22 2.59 13.12
C ALA A 92 0.41 1.21 13.77
N GLY A 93 1.62 0.64 13.67
CA GLY A 93 1.97 -0.61 14.32
C GLY A 93 1.86 -0.53 15.86
N ALA A 94 2.37 0.54 16.45
CA ALA A 94 2.31 0.74 17.91
C ALA A 94 0.86 0.84 18.41
N LYS A 95 -0.02 1.56 17.72
CA LYS A 95 -1.45 1.62 18.05
C LYS A 95 -2.12 0.25 17.96
N LEU A 96 -1.78 -0.54 16.95
CA LEU A 96 -2.29 -1.90 16.82
C LEU A 96 -1.86 -2.77 18.01
N PHE A 97 -0.58 -2.74 18.37
CA PHE A 97 -0.06 -3.49 19.52
C PHE A 97 -0.69 -3.04 20.86
N GLN A 98 -0.87 -1.74 21.05
CA GLN A 98 -1.55 -1.19 22.21
C GLN A 98 -2.98 -1.75 22.34
N ASN A 99 -3.73 -1.77 21.24
CA ASN A 99 -5.12 -2.22 21.24
C ASN A 99 -5.26 -3.74 21.40
N LEU A 100 -4.35 -4.53 20.83
CA LEU A 100 -4.44 -5.99 20.86
C LEU A 100 -3.86 -6.59 22.15
N PHE A 101 -2.77 -6.03 22.64
CA PHE A 101 -2.00 -6.63 23.73
C PHE A 101 -2.02 -5.79 25.02
N SER A 102 -2.73 -4.65 25.02
CA SER A 102 -2.78 -3.72 26.16
C SER A 102 -1.39 -3.26 26.63
N VAL A 103 -0.42 -3.20 25.72
CA VAL A 103 0.93 -2.71 25.96
C VAL A 103 0.92 -1.19 25.91
N ASP A 104 1.72 -0.53 26.76
CA ASP A 104 1.87 0.92 26.68
C ASP A 104 2.35 1.38 25.30
N TYR A 105 1.75 2.46 24.78
CA TYR A 105 2.02 2.98 23.43
C TYR A 105 3.51 3.33 23.22
N SER A 106 4.15 3.95 24.22
CA SER A 106 5.57 4.29 24.17
C SER A 106 6.45 3.05 24.06
N THR A 107 6.14 2.01 24.82
CA THR A 107 6.82 0.72 24.79
C THR A 107 6.63 0.03 23.42
N ALA A 108 5.41 0.04 22.89
CA ALA A 108 5.09 -0.56 21.59
C ALA A 108 5.84 0.12 20.43
N ILE A 109 5.99 1.45 20.45
CA ILE A 109 6.79 2.20 19.46
C ILE A 109 8.24 1.72 19.47
N TRP A 110 8.87 1.67 20.64
CA TRP A 110 10.29 1.31 20.75
C TRP A 110 10.54 -0.14 20.32
N TYR A 111 9.71 -1.09 20.74
CA TYR A 111 9.86 -2.49 20.33
C TYR A 111 9.65 -2.67 18.82
N GLY A 112 8.63 -2.04 18.24
CA GLY A 112 8.37 -2.12 16.80
C GLY A 112 9.46 -1.48 15.96
N ALA A 113 9.93 -0.30 16.36
CA ALA A 113 11.02 0.39 15.66
C ALA A 113 12.34 -0.39 15.76
N LEU A 114 12.71 -0.84 16.98
CA LEU A 114 13.95 -1.57 17.22
C LEU A 114 13.98 -2.90 16.47
N ALA A 115 12.89 -3.68 16.51
CA ALA A 115 12.78 -4.92 15.74
C ALA A 115 12.99 -4.67 14.24
N THR A 116 12.34 -3.63 13.68
CA THR A 116 12.47 -3.27 12.28
C THR A 116 13.90 -2.86 11.91
N ILE A 117 14.55 -2.06 12.75
CA ILE A 117 15.93 -1.62 12.55
C ILE A 117 16.89 -2.82 12.59
N ILE A 118 16.75 -3.71 13.57
CA ILE A 118 17.65 -4.85 13.75
C ILE A 118 17.61 -5.78 12.53
N TYR A 119 16.42 -6.24 12.10
CA TYR A 119 16.38 -7.16 10.98
C TYR A 119 16.79 -6.51 9.66
N THR A 120 16.49 -5.22 9.48
CA THR A 120 16.90 -4.49 8.30
C THR A 120 18.41 -4.28 8.26
N PHE A 121 19.02 -3.98 9.41
CA PHE A 121 20.46 -3.79 9.53
C PHE A 121 21.25 -5.08 9.25
N ILE A 122 20.77 -6.22 9.75
CA ILE A 122 21.44 -7.50 9.57
C ILE A 122 21.29 -8.03 8.13
N GLY A 123 20.09 -7.96 7.56
CA GLY A 123 19.80 -8.66 6.30
C GLY A 123 19.50 -7.75 5.11
N GLY A 124 19.48 -6.43 5.28
CA GLY A 124 19.32 -5.45 4.22
C GLY A 124 18.09 -5.70 3.33
N PHE A 125 18.24 -5.44 2.03
CA PHE A 125 17.16 -5.57 1.04
C PHE A 125 16.59 -7.00 0.94
N LEU A 126 17.42 -8.03 1.09
CA LEU A 126 16.97 -9.41 1.00
C LEU A 126 16.09 -9.80 2.18
N ALA A 127 16.48 -9.44 3.41
CA ALA A 127 15.67 -9.69 4.60
C ALA A 127 14.32 -8.97 4.53
N VAL A 128 14.31 -7.70 4.13
CA VAL A 128 13.07 -6.94 3.92
C VAL A 128 12.18 -7.62 2.88
N SER A 129 12.74 -8.10 1.78
CA SER A 129 11.96 -8.77 0.72
C SER A 129 11.34 -10.10 1.21
N TRP A 130 12.05 -10.87 2.03
CA TRP A 130 11.54 -12.10 2.62
C TRP A 130 10.45 -11.82 3.67
N THR A 131 10.70 -10.89 4.57
CA THR A 131 9.69 -10.49 5.58
C THR A 131 8.44 -9.92 4.93
N ASP A 132 8.59 -9.08 3.89
CA ASP A 132 7.47 -8.59 3.10
C ASP A 132 6.64 -9.73 2.50
N THR A 133 7.28 -10.79 1.99
CA THR A 133 6.58 -11.93 1.38
C THR A 133 5.76 -12.69 2.43
N ILE A 134 6.36 -12.97 3.60
CA ILE A 134 5.68 -13.67 4.69
C ILE A 134 4.50 -12.82 5.21
N GLN A 135 4.75 -11.54 5.51
CA GLN A 135 3.73 -10.63 5.98
C GLN A 135 2.60 -10.45 4.98
N ALA A 136 2.92 -10.41 3.67
CA ALA A 136 1.93 -10.36 2.61
C ALA A 136 1.04 -11.60 2.62
N THR A 137 1.63 -12.77 2.78
CA THR A 137 0.88 -14.02 2.82
C THR A 137 -0.08 -14.05 4.02
N LEU A 138 0.39 -13.64 5.20
CA LEU A 138 -0.46 -13.54 6.38
C LEU A 138 -1.59 -12.50 6.18
N MET A 139 -1.27 -11.36 5.58
CA MET A 139 -2.22 -10.29 5.34
C MET A 139 -3.35 -10.70 4.39
N ILE A 140 -3.05 -11.44 3.30
CA ILE A 140 -4.10 -11.89 2.37
C ILE A 140 -5.06 -12.87 3.05
N PHE A 141 -4.53 -13.77 3.88
CA PHE A 141 -5.39 -14.66 4.68
C PHE A 141 -6.26 -13.87 5.65
N ALA A 142 -5.71 -12.90 6.38
CA ALA A 142 -6.48 -12.08 7.30
C ALA A 142 -7.59 -11.30 6.58
N LEU A 143 -7.26 -10.65 5.44
CA LEU A 143 -8.22 -9.86 4.67
C LEU A 143 -9.32 -10.69 4.01
N ILE A 144 -9.09 -11.97 3.72
CA ILE A 144 -10.12 -12.87 3.16
C ILE A 144 -10.94 -13.52 4.29
N LEU A 145 -10.25 -14.04 5.31
CA LEU A 145 -10.90 -14.83 6.34
C LEU A 145 -11.78 -13.97 7.27
N THR A 146 -11.35 -12.74 7.57
CA THR A 146 -12.13 -11.86 8.48
C THR A 146 -13.54 -11.59 7.96
N PRO A 147 -13.76 -11.04 6.74
CA PRO A 147 -15.13 -10.83 6.26
C PRO A 147 -15.88 -12.15 6.06
N LEU A 148 -15.19 -13.23 5.65
CA LEU A 148 -15.82 -14.53 5.52
C LEU A 148 -16.34 -15.06 6.87
N PHE A 149 -15.55 -14.97 7.94
CA PHE A 149 -15.99 -15.37 9.28
C PHE A 149 -17.13 -14.51 9.80
N ILE A 150 -17.12 -13.21 9.54
CA ILE A 150 -18.21 -12.31 9.92
C ILE A 150 -19.50 -12.75 9.22
N LEU A 151 -19.47 -12.94 7.90
CA LEU A 151 -20.63 -13.38 7.12
C LEU A 151 -21.15 -14.75 7.60
N LEU A 152 -20.26 -15.69 7.89
CA LEU A 152 -20.66 -17.01 8.42
C LEU A 152 -21.25 -16.93 9.84
N SER A 153 -20.77 -16.00 10.67
CA SER A 153 -21.26 -15.82 12.04
C SER A 153 -22.65 -15.18 12.11
N LEU A 154 -23.01 -14.38 11.11
CA LEU A 154 -24.33 -13.77 11.00
C LEU A 154 -25.44 -14.78 10.64
N GLY A 155 -25.07 -15.93 10.09
CA GLY A 155 -25.98 -17.04 9.79
C GLY A 155 -26.98 -16.78 8.67
N ASP A 156 -27.51 -15.58 8.55
CA ASP A 156 -28.44 -15.16 7.50
C ASP A 156 -28.06 -13.78 6.96
N THR A 157 -28.02 -13.65 5.65
CA THR A 157 -27.74 -12.39 4.93
C THR A 157 -28.83 -11.33 5.19
N SER A 158 -30.02 -11.73 5.61
CA SER A 158 -31.09 -10.79 5.97
C SER A 158 -30.72 -9.94 7.18
N GLN A 159 -30.02 -10.50 8.16
CA GLN A 159 -29.54 -9.73 9.33
C GLN A 159 -28.52 -8.67 8.93
N PHE A 160 -27.62 -8.99 8.00
CA PHE A 160 -26.65 -8.03 7.50
C PHE A 160 -27.33 -6.84 6.79
N THR A 161 -28.30 -7.11 5.92
CA THR A 161 -29.03 -6.05 5.21
C THR A 161 -29.84 -5.19 6.16
N GLU A 162 -30.42 -5.74 7.22
CA GLU A 162 -31.17 -5.00 8.23
C GLU A 162 -30.26 -4.09 9.07
N VAL A 163 -29.11 -4.60 9.53
CA VAL A 163 -28.10 -3.80 10.26
C VAL A 163 -27.57 -2.66 9.40
N LEU A 164 -27.28 -2.94 8.12
CA LEU A 164 -26.82 -1.93 7.18
C LEU A 164 -27.90 -0.84 7.00
N HIS A 165 -29.15 -1.22 6.77
CA HIS A 165 -30.24 -0.26 6.59
C HIS A 165 -30.48 0.60 7.83
N GLN A 166 -30.36 0.02 9.03
CA GLN A 166 -30.43 0.79 10.28
C GLN A 166 -29.28 1.78 10.40
N ALA A 167 -28.04 1.37 10.02
CA ALA A 167 -26.88 2.25 10.01
C ALA A 167 -27.04 3.39 9.00
N GLU A 168 -27.58 3.12 7.81
CA GLU A 168 -27.87 4.12 6.77
C GLU A 168 -28.88 5.17 7.25
N ILE A 169 -29.96 4.72 7.90
CA ILE A 169 -30.96 5.64 8.49
C ILE A 169 -30.33 6.48 9.60
N ALA A 170 -29.57 5.87 10.50
CA ALA A 170 -28.93 6.56 11.61
C ALA A 170 -27.90 7.61 11.14
N ALA A 171 -27.15 7.29 10.09
CA ALA A 171 -26.15 8.17 9.51
C ALA A 171 -26.73 9.17 8.49
N ASN A 172 -27.99 9.01 8.09
CA ASN A 172 -28.62 9.71 6.97
C ASN A 172 -27.75 9.66 5.69
N LYS A 173 -27.24 8.47 5.37
CA LYS A 173 -26.26 8.26 4.32
C LYS A 173 -26.43 6.87 3.72
N ASP A 174 -26.31 6.76 2.40
CA ASP A 174 -26.29 5.49 1.69
C ASP A 174 -24.82 4.98 1.64
N PHE A 175 -24.55 3.89 2.36
CA PHE A 175 -23.21 3.27 2.40
C PHE A 175 -22.95 2.37 1.19
N THR A 176 -23.98 1.98 0.45
CA THR A 176 -23.84 1.11 -0.74
C THR A 176 -23.60 1.89 -2.01
N ASP A 177 -23.79 3.20 -2.00
CA ASP A 177 -23.68 4.03 -3.18
C ASP A 177 -22.21 4.34 -3.52
N LEU A 178 -21.85 4.05 -4.76
CA LEU A 178 -20.52 4.30 -5.32
C LEU A 178 -20.35 5.71 -5.92
N PHE A 179 -21.44 6.42 -6.22
CA PHE A 179 -21.40 7.61 -7.07
C PHE A 179 -21.98 8.86 -6.44
N THR A 180 -23.11 8.76 -5.76
CA THR A 180 -23.88 9.93 -5.31
C THR A 180 -23.38 10.52 -3.99
N ALA A 181 -22.61 9.74 -3.23
CA ALA A 181 -22.06 10.17 -1.95
C ALA A 181 -20.99 11.27 -2.08
N THR A 182 -20.52 11.57 -3.30
CA THR A 182 -19.49 12.61 -3.52
C THR A 182 -19.63 13.27 -4.90
N THR A 183 -18.93 14.37 -5.09
CA THR A 183 -18.90 15.09 -6.38
C THR A 183 -18.03 14.35 -7.40
N PRO A 184 -18.22 14.59 -8.73
CA PRO A 184 -17.32 14.02 -9.75
C PRO A 184 -15.85 14.38 -9.51
N LEU A 185 -15.56 15.56 -8.99
CA LEU A 185 -14.21 15.96 -8.61
C LEU A 185 -13.70 15.15 -7.42
N GLY A 186 -14.57 14.83 -6.46
CA GLY A 186 -14.27 13.95 -5.34
C GLY A 186 -13.90 12.54 -5.80
N LEU A 187 -14.68 11.95 -6.71
CA LEU A 187 -14.38 10.62 -7.32
C LEU A 187 -13.02 10.62 -8.02
N LEU A 188 -12.74 11.67 -8.80
CA LEU A 188 -11.46 11.83 -9.47
C LEU A 188 -10.31 11.95 -8.45
N SER A 189 -10.51 12.67 -7.36
CA SER A 189 -9.53 12.82 -6.29
C SER A 189 -9.22 11.49 -5.61
N LEU A 190 -10.24 10.68 -5.30
CA LEU A 190 -10.08 9.34 -4.74
C LEU A 190 -9.30 8.43 -5.71
N ALA A 191 -9.67 8.41 -6.99
CA ALA A 191 -8.99 7.61 -8.01
C ALA A 191 -7.55 8.08 -8.28
N ALA A 192 -7.26 9.36 -8.10
CA ALA A 192 -5.93 9.94 -8.32
C ALA A 192 -4.84 9.39 -7.38
N TRP A 193 -5.20 8.72 -6.27
CA TRP A 193 -4.24 8.03 -5.40
C TRP A 193 -3.36 7.04 -6.17
N GLY A 194 -3.88 6.44 -7.24
CA GLY A 194 -3.12 5.55 -8.10
C GLY A 194 -1.92 6.20 -8.79
N LEU A 195 -1.94 7.51 -9.01
CA LEU A 195 -0.82 8.24 -9.61
C LEU A 195 0.43 8.21 -8.73
N GLY A 196 0.27 8.04 -7.42
CA GLY A 196 1.38 7.92 -6.49
C GLY A 196 2.35 6.77 -6.81
N TYR A 197 1.87 5.69 -7.44
CA TYR A 197 2.73 4.54 -7.80
C TYR A 197 3.88 4.89 -8.74
N PHE A 198 3.71 5.89 -9.60
CA PHE A 198 4.74 6.31 -10.55
C PHE A 198 5.94 7.00 -9.89
N GLY A 199 5.75 7.54 -8.68
CA GLY A 199 6.79 8.28 -7.95
C GLY A 199 7.29 7.59 -6.67
N GLN A 200 6.76 6.44 -6.28
CA GLN A 200 7.13 5.79 -5.01
C GLN A 200 8.50 5.08 -5.09
N PRO A 201 9.53 5.57 -4.39
CA PRO A 201 10.90 5.05 -4.52
C PRO A 201 11.03 3.58 -4.19
N HIS A 202 10.32 3.09 -3.18
CA HIS A 202 10.37 1.69 -2.75
C HIS A 202 9.75 0.72 -3.77
N ILE A 203 8.82 1.16 -4.61
CA ILE A 203 8.26 0.39 -5.72
C ILE A 203 9.23 0.39 -6.89
N LEU A 204 9.73 1.57 -7.27
CA LEU A 204 10.64 1.74 -8.38
C LEU A 204 11.97 1.01 -8.14
N ALA A 205 12.50 1.02 -6.90
CA ALA A 205 13.69 0.26 -6.54
C ALA A 205 13.52 -1.25 -6.75
N ARG A 206 12.32 -1.82 -6.53
CA ARG A 206 12.05 -3.23 -6.83
C ARG A 206 12.06 -3.53 -8.33
N PHE A 207 11.62 -2.59 -9.17
CA PHE A 207 11.74 -2.75 -10.63
C PHE A 207 13.21 -2.70 -11.08
N MET A 208 13.99 -1.79 -10.50
CA MET A 208 15.42 -1.68 -10.75
C MET A 208 16.20 -2.94 -10.33
N ALA A 209 15.82 -3.55 -9.20
CA ALA A 209 16.44 -4.75 -8.65
C ALA A 209 15.97 -6.05 -9.33
N ALA A 210 15.03 -6.00 -10.28
CA ALA A 210 14.51 -7.19 -10.94
C ALA A 210 15.61 -7.90 -11.75
N TYR A 211 15.61 -9.24 -11.74
CA TYR A 211 16.59 -10.05 -12.47
C TYR A 211 16.56 -9.81 -13.98
N SER A 212 15.36 -9.69 -14.57
CA SER A 212 15.20 -9.45 -16.01
C SER A 212 13.83 -8.85 -16.32
N VAL A 213 13.68 -8.23 -17.51
CA VAL A 213 12.39 -7.74 -18.01
C VAL A 213 11.35 -8.86 -18.13
N LYS A 214 11.77 -10.08 -18.48
CA LYS A 214 10.86 -11.23 -18.57
C LYS A 214 10.31 -11.62 -17.20
N SER A 215 11.11 -11.51 -16.13
CA SER A 215 10.64 -11.80 -14.76
C SER A 215 9.60 -10.79 -14.28
N LEU A 216 9.67 -9.54 -14.74
CA LEU A 216 8.70 -8.49 -14.41
C LEU A 216 7.29 -8.81 -14.92
N ILE A 217 7.14 -9.50 -16.05
CA ILE A 217 5.82 -9.91 -16.57
C ILE A 217 5.13 -10.88 -15.60
N LYS A 218 5.89 -11.86 -15.09
CA LYS A 218 5.38 -12.82 -14.10
C LYS A 218 5.08 -12.12 -12.77
N ALA A 219 6.00 -11.27 -12.31
CA ALA A 219 5.84 -10.49 -11.09
C ALA A 219 4.61 -9.58 -11.15
N ARG A 220 4.35 -8.92 -12.29
CA ARG A 220 3.15 -8.11 -12.50
C ARG A 220 1.87 -8.92 -12.31
N ARG A 221 1.76 -10.10 -12.94
CA ARG A 221 0.57 -10.95 -12.81
C ARG A 221 0.30 -11.32 -11.35
N ILE A 222 1.33 -11.78 -10.64
CA ILE A 222 1.24 -12.13 -9.22
C ILE A 222 0.84 -10.91 -8.38
N SER A 223 1.55 -9.79 -8.55
CA SER A 223 1.29 -8.55 -7.80
C SER A 223 -0.12 -8.01 -8.02
N MET A 224 -0.60 -8.01 -9.27
CA MET A 224 -1.93 -7.46 -9.58
C MET A 224 -3.05 -8.35 -9.03
N THR A 225 -2.94 -9.69 -9.19
CA THR A 225 -3.90 -10.63 -8.59
C THR A 225 -3.95 -10.44 -7.08
N TRP A 226 -2.79 -10.38 -6.45
CA TRP A 226 -2.66 -10.16 -5.02
C TRP A 226 -3.33 -8.84 -4.58
N MET A 227 -3.01 -7.76 -5.28
CA MET A 227 -3.51 -6.43 -4.96
C MET A 227 -5.04 -6.36 -5.05
N VAL A 228 -5.64 -6.94 -6.10
CA VAL A 228 -7.10 -6.99 -6.26
C VAL A 228 -7.75 -7.73 -5.10
N ILE A 229 -7.23 -8.91 -4.74
CA ILE A 229 -7.77 -9.71 -3.64
C ILE A 229 -7.66 -8.96 -2.30
N CYS A 230 -6.49 -8.38 -2.01
CA CYS A 230 -6.28 -7.64 -0.76
C CYS A 230 -7.18 -6.40 -0.65
N LEU A 231 -7.34 -5.63 -1.74
CA LEU A 231 -8.19 -4.44 -1.73
C LEU A 231 -9.68 -4.81 -1.60
N ALA A 232 -10.12 -5.87 -2.29
CA ALA A 232 -11.48 -6.38 -2.12
C ALA A 232 -11.75 -6.85 -0.68
N GLY A 233 -10.80 -7.58 -0.08
CA GLY A 233 -10.89 -8.00 1.32
C GLY A 233 -10.91 -6.83 2.30
N ALA A 234 -10.08 -5.79 2.06
CA ALA A 234 -10.06 -4.59 2.88
C ALA A 234 -11.37 -3.80 2.83
N ILE A 235 -12.00 -3.71 1.64
CA ILE A 235 -13.33 -3.13 1.48
C ILE A 235 -14.37 -3.98 2.24
N GLY A 236 -14.32 -5.31 2.08
CA GLY A 236 -15.24 -6.22 2.77
C GLY A 236 -15.11 -6.24 4.31
N ILE A 237 -13.98 -5.81 4.87
CA ILE A 237 -13.82 -5.63 6.33
C ILE A 237 -14.44 -4.31 6.79
N GLY A 238 -14.36 -3.26 5.97
CA GLY A 238 -14.88 -1.94 6.32
C GLY A 238 -16.39 -1.83 6.14
N PHE A 239 -16.98 -2.74 5.38
CA PHE A 239 -18.40 -2.82 5.09
C PHE A 239 -19.11 -3.79 6.02
#